data_48203ab9afbe79fa1ec7a9f6a41e72be
#
_entry.id   48203ab9afbe79fa1ec7a9f6a41e72be
#
_cell.length_a   1.000
_cell.length_b   1.000
_cell.length_c   1.000
_cell.angle_alpha   90.00
_cell.angle_beta   90.00
_cell.angle_gamma   90.00
#
_symmetry.space_group_name_H-M   'P 1'
#
loop_
_entity.id
_entity.type
_entity.pdbx_description
1 polymer ?
#
loop_
_entity_poly.entity_id
_entity_poly.type
_entity_poly.pdbx_seq_one_letter_code
_entity_poly.pdbx_strand_id
1 'polypeptide(L)'
;MAARLRRKVILGLGAVAVVPVLAAASPGAAGAAAAAGTSCSTAGTWQRGELNVYWLDVEQGDAQLVVGPTGKTLLVDLGETAWNSTGANTNATRIAQRIRSICGVSGAVHLDYVMASHHHLDHIGYAANPNDTSTVGNGLYRLLAPTGENFSVGTLLDRDGGTWTDANRDGDCDVGTSADPSNEIAWHNAGTTSQTARRWICWLYGPAAQPDRANIAGRVVRLTNSSPWPSLDLGAGVTATIVQANAKNVMEADGVTLVSGDHTTEAVPPSENDYSIGLKITYGKFEYATAGDTDGEYATSSFGYTYNDVEASLLGPFGNVETLRANHHGSTHSSNSTYVKTLAPESAFISCGSNSYGHPGNRVLDALRQVVNERGAGADIYLANNPCDLAQADGTTPTNYVGTLNANGDVHLRTTQTGLGYVIDYDTGSRTYTAYDEGSGGSGDPSQVRINEYLMAPNASGPNEWVELYNPTTQTVTVGGLYIDDVAGGGGAPKQIPAGTTIGPGGHWVFEFPSGFLNNTGTESVRYLAISGGETVYDSHSYSLGSTQYDKVFHRIGSGGAWCNTISTNVTKGAANPASCP
;
A
#
# COMPACT_ATOMS: atom_id res chain seq x y z
N MET A 1 59.12 -26.44 -43.57
CA MET A 1 58.04 -27.19 -44.25
C MET A 1 56.87 -27.36 -43.31
N ALA A 2 55.85 -26.59 -43.54
CA ALA A 2 54.69 -26.47 -42.65
C ALA A 2 53.49 -27.12 -43.29
N ALA A 3 52.89 -28.07 -42.65
CA ALA A 3 51.62 -28.68 -43.02
C ALA A 3 50.48 -28.05 -42.24
N ARG A 4 49.55 -27.40 -42.91
CA ARG A 4 48.32 -26.83 -42.40
C ARG A 4 47.29 -27.95 -42.22
N LEU A 5 46.75 -28.11 -41.01
CA LEU A 5 45.56 -28.91 -40.77
C LEU A 5 44.35 -27.98 -40.52
N ARG A 6 43.37 -28.03 -41.41
CA ARG A 6 42.07 -27.33 -41.27
C ARG A 6 41.18 -28.17 -40.35
N ARG A 7 40.71 -27.60 -39.26
CA ARG A 7 39.58 -28.16 -38.47
C ARG A 7 38.27 -27.52 -38.89
N LYS A 8 37.34 -28.37 -39.31
CA LYS A 8 35.94 -28.01 -39.54
C LYS A 8 35.26 -27.76 -38.19
N VAL A 9 34.55 -26.62 -38.10
CA VAL A 9 33.65 -26.32 -36.97
C VAL A 9 32.29 -26.92 -37.31
N ILE A 10 31.85 -27.85 -36.48
CA ILE A 10 30.47 -28.38 -36.50
C ILE A 10 29.71 -27.60 -35.47
N LEU A 11 28.70 -26.80 -35.88
CA LEU A 11 27.71 -26.19 -34.99
C LEU A 11 26.76 -27.30 -34.53
N GLY A 12 26.83 -27.67 -33.26
CA GLY A 12 25.82 -28.47 -32.61
C GLY A 12 24.83 -27.53 -31.91
N LEU A 13 23.58 -27.54 -32.34
CA LEU A 13 22.48 -26.97 -31.55
C LEU A 13 22.25 -27.85 -30.33
N GLY A 14 22.66 -27.38 -29.18
CA GLY A 14 22.31 -27.96 -27.91
C GLY A 14 20.98 -27.40 -27.39
N ALA A 15 19.95 -28.22 -27.34
CA ALA A 15 18.73 -27.91 -26.65
C ALA A 15 19.01 -27.84 -25.16
N VAL A 16 18.78 -26.68 -24.55
CA VAL A 16 18.85 -26.53 -23.09
C VAL A 16 17.55 -27.08 -22.53
N ALA A 17 17.63 -28.26 -21.91
CA ALA A 17 16.54 -28.78 -21.10
C ALA A 17 16.56 -28.04 -19.76
N VAL A 18 15.50 -27.25 -19.49
CA VAL A 18 15.23 -26.69 -18.19
C VAL A 18 14.76 -27.84 -17.28
N VAL A 19 15.59 -28.29 -16.39
CA VAL A 19 15.24 -29.23 -15.33
C VAL A 19 14.70 -28.40 -14.15
N PRO A 20 13.45 -28.60 -13.70
CA PRO A 20 12.98 -27.95 -12.48
C PRO A 20 13.74 -28.56 -11.28
N VAL A 21 14.44 -27.71 -10.56
CA VAL A 21 15.02 -28.09 -9.26
C VAL A 21 13.88 -28.21 -8.26
N LEU A 22 13.38 -29.42 -8.04
CA LEU A 22 12.61 -29.72 -6.86
C LEU A 22 13.53 -29.62 -5.64
N ALA A 23 13.32 -28.62 -4.81
CA ALA A 23 13.93 -28.57 -3.50
C ALA A 23 13.37 -29.74 -2.68
N ALA A 24 14.24 -30.69 -2.34
CA ALA A 24 13.88 -31.80 -1.47
C ALA A 24 13.60 -31.24 -0.06
N ALA A 25 12.36 -31.28 0.38
CA ALA A 25 11.98 -31.08 1.76
C ALA A 25 12.53 -32.23 2.60
N SER A 26 13.31 -31.93 3.62
CA SER A 26 13.76 -32.88 4.62
C SER A 26 12.55 -33.49 5.34
N PRO A 27 12.50 -34.79 5.64
CA PRO A 27 11.41 -35.37 6.40
C PRO A 27 11.52 -34.93 7.85
N GLY A 28 10.79 -33.88 8.23
CA GLY A 28 10.56 -33.50 9.61
C GLY A 28 9.56 -34.45 10.26
N ALA A 29 9.76 -34.72 11.53
CA ALA A 29 8.97 -35.58 12.39
C ALA A 29 7.47 -35.42 12.19
N ALA A 30 6.73 -36.55 12.14
CA ALA A 30 5.30 -36.59 12.05
C ALA A 30 4.67 -35.91 13.28
N GLY A 31 4.43 -34.60 13.15
CA GLY A 31 3.54 -33.87 14.05
C GLY A 31 2.10 -34.35 13.84
N ALA A 32 1.31 -34.36 14.90
CA ALA A 32 -0.12 -34.69 14.84
C ALA A 32 -0.75 -33.90 13.68
N ALA A 33 -1.51 -34.61 12.83
CA ALA A 33 -2.20 -33.98 11.71
C ALA A 33 -3.10 -32.86 12.26
N ALA A 34 -2.89 -31.64 11.77
CA ALA A 34 -3.76 -30.51 12.08
C ALA A 34 -5.21 -30.91 11.80
N ALA A 35 -6.13 -30.56 12.68
CA ALA A 35 -7.55 -30.73 12.39
C ALA A 35 -7.87 -29.95 11.12
N ALA A 36 -8.41 -30.65 10.11
CA ALA A 36 -8.85 -30.02 8.87
C ALA A 36 -10.07 -29.16 9.17
N GLY A 37 -9.89 -27.85 9.26
CA GLY A 37 -11.01 -26.90 9.32
C GLY A 37 -11.85 -26.97 8.04
N THR A 38 -13.06 -26.49 8.10
CA THR A 38 -14.00 -26.42 6.95
C THR A 38 -13.86 -25.06 6.28
N SER A 39 -13.66 -25.03 4.96
CA SER A 39 -13.69 -23.80 4.17
C SER A 39 -15.06 -23.15 4.19
N CYS A 40 -15.13 -21.85 3.86
CA CYS A 40 -16.38 -21.12 3.78
C CYS A 40 -17.38 -21.80 2.83
N SER A 41 -18.58 -22.01 3.30
CA SER A 41 -19.68 -22.65 2.58
C SER A 41 -20.68 -21.62 2.07
N THR A 42 -21.49 -22.02 1.09
CA THR A 42 -22.59 -21.18 0.57
C THR A 42 -23.74 -20.98 1.56
N ALA A 43 -23.70 -21.60 2.72
CA ALA A 43 -24.66 -21.39 3.81
C ALA A 43 -24.31 -20.16 4.67
N GLY A 44 -23.17 -19.52 4.44
CA GLY A 44 -22.75 -18.31 5.12
C GLY A 44 -23.46 -17.06 4.63
N THR A 45 -23.03 -15.91 5.16
CA THR A 45 -23.59 -14.60 4.80
C THR A 45 -22.86 -13.94 3.63
N TRP A 46 -21.70 -14.44 3.22
CA TRP A 46 -20.98 -13.96 2.06
C TRP A 46 -21.70 -14.34 0.75
N GLN A 47 -21.51 -13.56 -0.29
CA GLN A 47 -22.18 -13.77 -1.57
C GLN A 47 -21.21 -14.38 -2.60
N ARG A 48 -21.58 -15.52 -3.15
CA ARG A 48 -20.82 -16.19 -4.21
C ARG A 48 -20.78 -15.34 -5.48
N GLY A 49 -19.59 -15.23 -6.10
CA GLY A 49 -19.37 -14.40 -7.28
C GLY A 49 -19.08 -12.95 -6.96
N GLU A 50 -19.07 -12.58 -5.69
CA GLU A 50 -18.72 -11.24 -5.21
C GLU A 50 -17.44 -11.28 -4.40
N LEU A 51 -16.63 -10.22 -4.45
CA LEU A 51 -15.59 -10.01 -3.48
C LEU A 51 -16.21 -9.38 -2.24
N ASN A 52 -15.98 -9.98 -1.08
CA ASN A 52 -16.51 -9.51 0.19
C ASN A 52 -15.35 -9.13 1.10
N VAL A 53 -15.39 -7.94 1.68
CA VAL A 53 -14.45 -7.47 2.70
C VAL A 53 -15.24 -7.14 3.96
N TYR A 54 -14.91 -7.81 5.05
CA TYR A 54 -15.48 -7.55 6.37
C TYR A 54 -14.41 -6.88 7.22
N TRP A 55 -14.66 -5.67 7.66
CA TRP A 55 -13.90 -5.05 8.74
C TRP A 55 -14.60 -5.43 10.04
N LEU A 56 -13.93 -6.29 10.80
CA LEU A 56 -14.48 -6.86 12.01
C LEU A 56 -14.12 -6.00 13.20
N ASP A 57 -15.11 -5.60 13.99
CA ASP A 57 -14.91 -4.74 15.15
C ASP A 57 -14.10 -5.47 16.25
N VAL A 58 -12.89 -5.02 16.46
CA VAL A 58 -12.00 -5.42 17.55
C VAL A 58 -11.71 -4.27 18.51
N GLU A 59 -12.53 -3.21 18.46
CA GLU A 59 -12.30 -1.94 19.14
C GLU A 59 -11.03 -1.25 18.62
N GLN A 60 -10.08 -0.87 19.50
CA GLN A 60 -8.78 -0.36 19.06
C GLN A 60 -7.91 -1.54 18.61
N GLY A 61 -7.72 -1.67 17.31
CA GLY A 61 -6.98 -2.77 16.66
C GLY A 61 -7.49 -3.04 15.26
N ASP A 62 -6.99 -4.05 14.61
CA ASP A 62 -7.39 -4.42 13.25
C ASP A 62 -7.76 -5.89 13.13
N ALA A 63 -8.79 -6.16 12.32
CA ALA A 63 -9.16 -7.48 11.85
C ALA A 63 -9.98 -7.35 10.56
N GLN A 64 -9.49 -7.89 9.46
CA GLN A 64 -10.16 -7.81 8.17
C GLN A 64 -10.30 -9.22 7.58
N LEU A 65 -11.53 -9.64 7.29
CA LEU A 65 -11.76 -10.90 6.57
C LEU A 65 -12.16 -10.61 5.14
N VAL A 66 -11.37 -11.07 4.20
CA VAL A 66 -11.69 -11.07 2.77
C VAL A 66 -12.20 -12.44 2.38
N VAL A 67 -13.38 -12.51 1.73
CA VAL A 67 -13.92 -13.72 1.13
C VAL A 67 -14.08 -13.48 -0.37
N GLY A 68 -13.28 -14.16 -1.15
CA GLY A 68 -13.30 -14.04 -2.60
C GLY A 68 -14.54 -14.73 -3.24
N PRO A 69 -14.76 -14.54 -4.55
CA PRO A 69 -15.99 -14.97 -5.24
C PRO A 69 -16.22 -16.50 -5.23
N THR A 70 -15.22 -17.26 -4.88
CA THR A 70 -15.29 -18.74 -4.80
C THR A 70 -15.32 -19.26 -3.35
N GLY A 71 -15.25 -18.37 -2.35
CA GLY A 71 -15.18 -18.73 -0.94
C GLY A 71 -13.76 -18.90 -0.40
N LYS A 72 -12.74 -18.54 -1.17
CA LYS A 72 -11.36 -18.43 -0.71
C LYS A 72 -11.23 -17.28 0.27
N THR A 73 -10.42 -17.45 1.32
CA THR A 73 -10.37 -16.52 2.45
C THR A 73 -8.97 -15.97 2.71
N LEU A 74 -8.91 -14.69 3.08
CA LEU A 74 -7.75 -14.05 3.68
C LEU A 74 -8.21 -13.31 4.94
N LEU A 75 -7.61 -13.64 6.07
CA LEU A 75 -7.72 -12.85 7.29
C LEU A 75 -6.47 -11.98 7.43
N VAL A 76 -6.64 -10.68 7.49
CA VAL A 76 -5.58 -9.72 7.80
C VAL A 76 -5.77 -9.29 9.23
N ASP A 77 -4.79 -9.59 10.06
CA ASP A 77 -4.73 -9.29 11.48
C ASP A 77 -5.89 -9.88 12.32
N LEU A 78 -5.70 -9.90 13.60
CA LEU A 78 -6.69 -10.07 14.66
C LEU A 78 -6.05 -9.57 15.96
N GLY A 79 -6.24 -8.30 16.23
CA GLY A 79 -5.65 -7.61 17.35
C GLY A 79 -6.36 -7.82 18.68
N GLU A 80 -5.70 -7.42 19.73
CA GLU A 80 -6.20 -7.35 21.11
C GLU A 80 -5.79 -6.03 21.76
N THR A 81 -6.63 -5.53 22.63
CA THR A 81 -6.40 -4.24 23.29
C THR A 81 -5.66 -4.37 24.64
N ALA A 82 -5.61 -5.57 25.21
CA ALA A 82 -4.99 -5.79 26.51
C ALA A 82 -4.33 -7.15 26.63
N TRP A 83 -3.22 -7.19 27.37
CA TRP A 83 -2.58 -8.42 27.81
C TRP A 83 -3.49 -9.24 28.72
N ASN A 84 -3.38 -10.57 28.61
CA ASN A 84 -4.11 -11.52 29.47
C ASN A 84 -5.65 -11.41 29.38
N SER A 85 -6.18 -10.89 28.28
CA SER A 85 -7.61 -11.01 28.02
C SER A 85 -8.00 -12.49 27.92
N THR A 86 -8.92 -12.92 28.77
CA THR A 86 -9.34 -14.33 28.87
C THR A 86 -10.86 -14.45 28.85
N GLY A 87 -11.35 -15.60 28.35
CA GLY A 87 -12.76 -15.94 28.38
C GLY A 87 -13.51 -15.65 27.10
N ALA A 88 -14.84 -15.72 27.16
CA ALA A 88 -15.73 -15.66 26.01
C ALA A 88 -15.78 -14.28 25.32
N ASN A 89 -15.34 -13.24 26.03
CA ASN A 89 -15.38 -11.86 25.53
C ASN A 89 -14.05 -11.38 24.94
N THR A 90 -13.09 -12.29 24.70
CA THR A 90 -11.87 -11.93 23.97
C THR A 90 -12.18 -11.65 22.52
N ASN A 91 -11.42 -10.76 21.88
CA ASN A 91 -11.58 -10.47 20.46
C ASN A 91 -11.48 -11.77 19.63
N ALA A 92 -10.47 -12.60 19.87
CA ALA A 92 -10.30 -13.85 19.14
C ALA A 92 -11.55 -14.75 19.20
N THR A 93 -12.19 -14.92 20.37
CA THR A 93 -13.40 -15.74 20.50
C THR A 93 -14.59 -15.10 19.79
N ARG A 94 -14.79 -13.80 19.96
CA ARG A 94 -15.87 -13.04 19.32
C ARG A 94 -15.74 -13.06 17.79
N ILE A 95 -14.55 -12.80 17.29
CA ILE A 95 -14.26 -12.80 15.86
C ILE A 95 -14.33 -14.21 15.27
N ALA A 96 -13.87 -15.25 15.98
CA ALA A 96 -14.04 -16.63 15.54
C ALA A 96 -15.51 -17.00 15.33
N GLN A 97 -16.40 -16.58 16.24
CA GLN A 97 -17.84 -16.77 16.09
C GLN A 97 -18.37 -16.02 14.87
N ARG A 98 -17.89 -14.79 14.65
CA ARG A 98 -18.28 -13.98 13.52
C ARG A 98 -17.84 -14.62 12.20
N ILE A 99 -16.58 -15.07 12.10
CA ILE A 99 -16.04 -15.78 10.93
C ILE A 99 -16.85 -17.06 10.66
N ARG A 100 -17.18 -17.84 11.70
CA ARG A 100 -18.03 -19.02 11.55
C ARG A 100 -19.38 -18.68 10.93
N SER A 101 -20.03 -17.61 11.38
CA SER A 101 -21.30 -17.13 10.84
C SER A 101 -21.15 -16.69 9.39
N ILE A 102 -20.13 -15.91 9.06
CA ILE A 102 -19.84 -15.45 7.70
C ILE A 102 -19.62 -16.66 6.78
N CYS A 103 -18.82 -17.64 7.22
CA CYS A 103 -18.48 -18.82 6.44
C CYS A 103 -19.57 -19.91 6.44
N GLY A 104 -20.63 -19.80 7.25
CA GLY A 104 -21.65 -20.83 7.40
C GLY A 104 -21.12 -22.16 7.95
N VAL A 105 -20.20 -22.10 8.89
CA VAL A 105 -19.48 -23.24 9.49
C VAL A 105 -19.68 -23.24 10.99
N SER A 106 -20.04 -24.38 11.59
CA SER A 106 -20.27 -24.48 13.04
C SER A 106 -19.03 -24.89 13.85
N GLY A 107 -18.00 -25.40 13.18
CA GLY A 107 -16.76 -25.90 13.80
C GLY A 107 -15.55 -25.02 13.52
N ALA A 108 -14.38 -25.64 13.49
CA ALA A 108 -13.14 -24.99 13.07
C ALA A 108 -13.23 -24.59 11.59
N VAL A 109 -12.90 -23.34 11.29
CA VAL A 109 -12.84 -22.82 9.91
C VAL A 109 -11.44 -23.05 9.35
N HIS A 110 -11.38 -23.35 8.04
CA HIS A 110 -10.14 -23.30 7.29
C HIS A 110 -10.02 -21.95 6.60
N LEU A 111 -8.97 -21.20 6.93
CA LEU A 111 -8.60 -19.98 6.25
C LEU A 111 -7.52 -20.28 5.21
N ASP A 112 -7.74 -19.91 3.94
CA ASP A 112 -6.72 -20.14 2.90
C ASP A 112 -5.45 -19.35 3.21
N TYR A 113 -5.61 -18.10 3.65
CA TYR A 113 -4.53 -17.20 4.04
C TYR A 113 -4.84 -16.50 5.36
N VAL A 114 -3.79 -16.29 6.17
CA VAL A 114 -3.76 -15.35 7.29
C VAL A 114 -2.53 -14.46 7.10
N MET A 115 -2.67 -13.17 7.29
CA MET A 115 -1.59 -12.20 7.18
C MET A 115 -1.46 -11.43 8.49
N ALA A 116 -0.29 -11.46 9.09
CA ALA A 116 0.10 -10.59 10.19
C ALA A 116 0.80 -9.37 9.60
N SER A 117 0.15 -8.21 9.62
CA SER A 117 0.69 -7.01 8.99
C SER A 117 2.00 -6.57 9.63
N HIS A 118 2.03 -6.46 10.95
CA HIS A 118 3.22 -6.17 11.76
C HIS A 118 3.03 -6.68 13.21
N HIS A 119 4.04 -6.51 14.07
CA HIS A 119 4.09 -7.23 15.35
C HIS A 119 3.63 -6.38 16.55
N HIS A 120 2.61 -5.55 16.39
CA HIS A 120 1.94 -4.89 17.51
C HIS A 120 0.76 -5.71 18.06
N LEU A 121 0.43 -5.45 19.33
CA LEU A 121 -0.60 -6.17 20.07
C LEU A 121 -1.98 -6.05 19.44
N ASP A 122 -2.32 -4.87 19.00
CA ASP A 122 -3.59 -4.50 18.37
C ASP A 122 -3.73 -4.99 16.92
N HIS A 123 -2.71 -5.71 16.41
CA HIS A 123 -2.73 -6.38 15.08
C HIS A 123 -2.62 -7.90 15.18
N ILE A 124 -1.74 -8.42 16.04
CA ILE A 124 -1.52 -9.88 16.11
C ILE A 124 -2.01 -10.50 17.43
N GLY A 125 -2.38 -9.67 18.42
CA GLY A 125 -2.55 -10.17 19.77
C GLY A 125 -1.21 -10.62 20.36
N TYR A 126 -1.22 -11.68 21.14
CA TYR A 126 0.01 -12.23 21.71
C TYR A 126 -0.05 -13.76 21.85
N ALA A 127 1.06 -14.41 21.56
CA ALA A 127 1.21 -15.85 21.78
C ALA A 127 1.39 -16.16 23.27
N ALA A 128 0.91 -17.32 23.70
CA ALA A 128 1.17 -17.82 25.05
C ALA A 128 2.67 -18.02 25.24
N ASN A 129 3.15 -17.79 26.46
CA ASN A 129 4.48 -18.18 26.86
C ASN A 129 4.43 -19.60 27.43
N PRO A 130 5.15 -20.57 26.85
CA PRO A 130 5.15 -21.94 27.35
C PRO A 130 5.68 -22.04 28.79
N ASN A 131 6.55 -21.13 29.21
CA ASN A 131 7.17 -21.09 30.52
C ASN A 131 6.40 -20.23 31.55
N ASP A 132 5.29 -19.58 31.12
CA ASP A 132 4.43 -18.78 31.99
C ASP A 132 2.96 -19.19 31.80
N THR A 133 2.50 -20.11 32.61
CA THR A 133 1.12 -20.62 32.57
C THR A 133 0.08 -19.59 33.02
N SER A 134 0.49 -18.45 33.57
CA SER A 134 -0.41 -17.35 33.94
C SER A 134 -0.85 -16.54 32.71
N THR A 135 -0.14 -16.63 31.60
CA THR A 135 -0.43 -15.89 30.38
C THR A 135 -1.13 -16.79 29.35
N VAL A 136 -2.37 -16.48 29.08
CA VAL A 136 -3.17 -17.13 28.03
C VAL A 136 -2.98 -16.33 26.74
N GLY A 137 -2.59 -17.00 25.64
CA GLY A 137 -2.45 -16.34 24.36
C GLY A 137 -3.78 -15.86 23.80
N ASN A 138 -3.73 -14.81 22.99
CA ASN A 138 -4.91 -14.18 22.39
C ASN A 138 -4.66 -13.76 20.92
N GLY A 139 -5.61 -13.06 20.30
CA GLY A 139 -5.51 -12.62 18.91
C GLY A 139 -5.34 -13.78 17.92
N LEU A 140 -4.46 -13.63 16.94
CA LEU A 140 -4.17 -14.68 15.94
C LEU A 140 -3.70 -15.98 16.56
N TYR A 141 -2.91 -15.92 17.64
CA TYR A 141 -2.51 -17.13 18.34
C TYR A 141 -3.72 -17.94 18.80
N ARG A 142 -4.65 -17.32 19.55
CA ARG A 142 -5.82 -18.01 20.07
C ARG A 142 -6.74 -18.52 18.97
N LEU A 143 -6.85 -17.77 17.86
CA LEU A 143 -7.63 -18.19 16.71
C LEU A 143 -7.11 -19.49 16.10
N LEU A 144 -5.79 -19.60 15.93
CA LEU A 144 -5.14 -20.70 15.21
C LEU A 144 -4.67 -21.83 16.11
N ALA A 145 -4.38 -21.58 17.39
CA ALA A 145 -3.89 -22.60 18.31
C ALA A 145 -4.92 -23.73 18.51
N PRO A 146 -4.50 -25.01 18.49
CA PRO A 146 -5.37 -26.15 18.79
C PRO A 146 -6.12 -26.06 20.13
N THR A 147 -5.51 -25.43 21.13
CA THR A 147 -6.12 -25.20 22.46
C THR A 147 -7.03 -23.97 22.50
N GLY A 148 -7.04 -23.16 21.44
CA GLY A 148 -7.90 -21.99 21.26
C GLY A 148 -9.14 -22.30 20.42
N GLU A 149 -9.38 -21.47 19.40
CA GLU A 149 -10.49 -21.63 18.47
C GLU A 149 -10.25 -22.69 17.40
N ASN A 150 -9.00 -23.15 17.29
CA ASN A 150 -8.55 -24.27 16.47
C ASN A 150 -8.81 -24.11 14.96
N PHE A 151 -8.73 -22.90 14.44
CA PHE A 151 -8.83 -22.67 13.00
C PHE A 151 -7.59 -23.22 12.30
N SER A 152 -7.76 -23.83 11.15
CA SER A 152 -6.64 -24.23 10.31
C SER A 152 -6.33 -23.15 9.26
N VAL A 153 -5.05 -23.08 8.85
CA VAL A 153 -4.61 -22.12 7.83
C VAL A 153 -3.87 -22.82 6.70
N GLY A 154 -4.10 -22.35 5.47
CA GLY A 154 -3.35 -22.79 4.29
C GLY A 154 -1.95 -22.17 4.28
N THR A 155 -1.87 -20.84 4.36
CA THR A 155 -0.61 -20.07 4.44
C THR A 155 -0.75 -18.95 5.46
N LEU A 156 0.19 -18.83 6.37
CA LEU A 156 0.34 -17.70 7.27
C LEU A 156 1.49 -16.82 6.76
N LEU A 157 1.15 -15.61 6.33
CA LEU A 157 2.11 -14.61 5.87
C LEU A 157 2.57 -13.79 7.07
N ASP A 158 3.88 -13.66 7.20
CA ASP A 158 4.51 -12.90 8.27
C ASP A 158 5.61 -12.01 7.70
N ARG A 159 5.73 -10.79 8.22
CA ARG A 159 6.85 -9.94 7.87
C ARG A 159 8.16 -10.51 8.40
N ASP A 160 9.30 -10.09 7.84
CA ASP A 160 10.61 -10.59 8.25
C ASP A 160 11.14 -9.86 9.49
N GLY A 161 10.53 -10.09 10.65
CA GLY A 161 10.99 -9.52 11.93
C GLY A 161 12.19 -10.24 12.54
N GLY A 162 12.40 -11.50 12.18
CA GLY A 162 13.50 -12.30 12.74
C GLY A 162 13.21 -13.80 12.74
N THR A 163 14.13 -14.57 13.31
CA THR A 163 14.01 -16.03 13.46
C THR A 163 14.53 -16.48 14.81
N TRP A 164 14.05 -17.63 15.27
CA TRP A 164 14.62 -18.30 16.43
C TRP A 164 15.99 -18.94 16.11
N THR A 165 16.94 -18.85 17.01
CA THR A 165 18.32 -19.31 16.82
C THR A 165 18.83 -20.30 17.86
N ASP A 166 18.10 -20.56 18.95
CA ASP A 166 18.54 -21.40 20.08
C ASP A 166 19.99 -21.07 20.51
N ALA A 167 20.27 -19.80 20.77
CA ALA A 167 21.62 -19.30 20.99
C ALA A 167 22.22 -19.81 22.31
N ASN A 168 21.41 -20.03 23.32
CA ASN A 168 21.80 -20.59 24.62
C ASN A 168 21.83 -22.12 24.63
N ARG A 169 21.24 -22.81 23.62
CA ARG A 169 21.22 -24.25 23.42
C ARG A 169 20.45 -25.02 24.49
N ASP A 170 19.40 -24.47 25.02
CA ASP A 170 18.53 -25.17 25.97
C ASP A 170 17.31 -25.81 25.27
N GLY A 171 17.08 -25.50 23.98
CA GLY A 171 16.07 -26.14 23.15
C GLY A 171 14.67 -25.58 23.35
N ASP A 172 14.52 -24.45 24.04
CA ASP A 172 13.26 -23.74 24.18
C ASP A 172 13.33 -22.35 23.53
N CYS A 173 12.32 -21.52 23.69
CA CYS A 173 12.30 -20.16 23.21
C CYS A 173 11.76 -19.28 24.32
N ASP A 174 12.62 -18.91 25.22
CA ASP A 174 12.28 -18.07 26.36
C ASP A 174 12.04 -16.63 25.98
N VAL A 175 11.00 -16.07 26.52
CA VAL A 175 10.60 -14.72 26.29
C VAL A 175 10.89 -13.87 27.51
N GLY A 176 12.19 -13.73 27.81
CA GLY A 176 12.68 -12.70 28.73
C GLY A 176 12.18 -12.78 30.16
N THR A 177 12.81 -13.60 30.95
CA THR A 177 13.07 -13.27 32.36
C THR A 177 14.41 -12.55 32.44
N SER A 178 14.68 -11.82 33.53
CA SER A 178 15.98 -11.17 33.76
C SER A 178 17.17 -12.12 33.82
N ALA A 179 16.95 -13.43 33.71
CA ALA A 179 17.95 -14.49 33.75
C ALA A 179 18.30 -15.05 32.36
N ASP A 180 17.46 -14.79 31.35
CA ASP A 180 17.75 -15.16 29.98
C ASP A 180 17.91 -13.90 29.11
N PRO A 181 19.14 -13.56 28.74
CA PRO A 181 19.36 -12.44 27.87
C PRO A 181 18.93 -12.81 26.45
N SER A 182 17.73 -12.52 26.05
CA SER A 182 17.25 -12.11 24.72
C SER A 182 18.01 -12.58 23.45
N ASN A 183 18.85 -13.59 23.49
CA ASN A 183 19.73 -14.00 22.39
C ASN A 183 19.11 -15.09 21.50
N GLU A 184 17.87 -15.48 21.74
CA GLU A 184 17.22 -16.56 21.01
C GLU A 184 16.57 -16.12 19.70
N ILE A 185 16.47 -14.83 19.48
CA ILE A 185 15.93 -14.27 18.24
C ILE A 185 17.03 -13.52 17.49
N ALA A 186 17.35 -14.01 16.29
CA ALA A 186 18.06 -13.21 15.32
C ALA A 186 17.08 -12.22 14.67
N TRP A 187 17.15 -10.96 15.09
CA TRP A 187 16.33 -9.88 14.56
C TRP A 187 16.80 -9.48 13.17
N HIS A 188 15.86 -9.30 12.23
CA HIS A 188 16.14 -8.87 10.87
C HIS A 188 15.70 -7.42 10.65
N ASN A 189 14.40 -7.19 10.54
CA ASN A 189 13.82 -5.88 10.35
C ASN A 189 13.01 -5.57 11.62
N ALA A 190 13.66 -5.04 12.64
CA ALA A 190 13.04 -4.86 13.93
C ALA A 190 12.94 -3.38 14.28
N GLY A 191 11.75 -2.82 14.18
CA GLY A 191 11.41 -1.52 14.75
C GLY A 191 11.43 -1.57 16.26
N THR A 192 10.86 -2.64 16.85
CA THR A 192 10.93 -2.89 18.27
C THR A 192 11.24 -4.37 18.57
N THR A 193 11.90 -4.61 19.68
CA THR A 193 12.10 -5.95 20.22
C THR A 193 11.11 -6.21 21.37
N SER A 194 9.84 -5.81 21.15
CA SER A 194 8.77 -5.91 22.15
C SER A 194 8.51 -7.35 22.58
N GLN A 195 7.91 -7.53 23.75
CA GLN A 195 7.52 -8.84 24.22
C GLN A 195 6.48 -9.50 23.29
N THR A 196 5.61 -8.71 22.68
CA THR A 196 4.65 -9.18 21.66
C THR A 196 5.39 -9.81 20.48
N ALA A 197 6.33 -9.09 19.88
CA ALA A 197 7.12 -9.57 18.74
C ALA A 197 7.95 -10.81 19.10
N ARG A 198 8.58 -10.84 20.30
CA ARG A 198 9.35 -12.01 20.77
C ARG A 198 8.49 -13.26 20.84
N ARG A 199 7.35 -13.20 21.52
CA ARG A 199 6.42 -14.33 21.67
C ARG A 199 5.88 -14.80 20.33
N TRP A 200 5.60 -13.87 19.43
CA TRP A 200 5.14 -14.15 18.08
C TRP A 200 6.19 -14.94 17.29
N ILE A 201 7.43 -14.45 17.23
CA ILE A 201 8.55 -15.12 16.54
C ILE A 201 8.84 -16.49 17.16
N CYS A 202 8.82 -16.59 18.48
CA CYS A 202 8.96 -17.87 19.18
C CYS A 202 7.87 -18.86 18.80
N TRP A 203 6.62 -18.43 18.73
CA TRP A 203 5.52 -19.30 18.33
C TRP A 203 5.63 -19.72 16.87
N LEU A 204 6.01 -18.80 15.96
CA LEU A 204 6.12 -19.11 14.54
C LEU A 204 7.34 -19.97 14.20
N TYR A 205 8.49 -19.65 14.74
CA TYR A 205 9.78 -20.18 14.30
C TYR A 205 10.54 -20.99 15.36
N GLY A 206 10.11 -20.97 16.61
CA GLY A 206 10.73 -21.67 17.72
C GLY A 206 10.79 -23.20 17.56
N PRO A 207 11.26 -23.93 18.57
CA PRO A 207 11.44 -25.37 18.47
C PRO A 207 10.13 -26.10 18.16
N ALA A 208 10.23 -27.27 17.53
CA ALA A 208 9.07 -28.09 17.17
C ALA A 208 8.22 -28.50 18.40
N ALA A 209 8.81 -28.50 19.59
CA ALA A 209 8.14 -28.78 20.85
C ALA A 209 7.29 -27.61 21.39
N GLN A 210 7.37 -26.41 20.77
CA GLN A 210 6.52 -25.30 21.15
C GLN A 210 5.05 -25.69 21.07
N PRO A 211 4.26 -25.42 22.12
CA PRO A 211 2.85 -25.80 22.15
C PRO A 211 2.06 -25.04 21.08
N ASP A 212 0.92 -25.64 20.73
CA ASP A 212 -0.10 -25.00 19.90
C ASP A 212 0.30 -24.58 18.47
N ARG A 213 1.33 -25.23 17.89
CA ARG A 213 1.80 -24.98 16.52
C ARG A 213 1.20 -25.91 15.45
N ALA A 214 0.41 -26.90 15.82
CA ALA A 214 -0.02 -27.94 14.86
C ALA A 214 -0.73 -27.36 13.63
N ASN A 215 -1.50 -26.30 13.78
CA ASN A 215 -2.25 -25.68 12.69
C ASN A 215 -1.41 -24.76 11.79
N ILE A 216 -0.22 -24.34 12.23
CA ILE A 216 0.67 -23.44 11.48
C ILE A 216 1.99 -24.10 11.06
N ALA A 217 2.32 -25.27 11.58
CA ALA A 217 3.58 -25.95 11.28
C ALA A 217 3.73 -26.20 9.77
N GLY A 218 4.83 -25.68 9.19
CA GLY A 218 5.12 -25.78 7.77
C GLY A 218 4.22 -24.92 6.85
N ARG A 219 3.48 -23.97 7.42
CA ARG A 219 2.55 -23.08 6.69
C ARG A 219 2.94 -21.61 6.78
N VAL A 220 3.92 -21.26 7.59
CA VAL A 220 4.40 -19.90 7.75
C VAL A 220 5.28 -19.53 6.55
N VAL A 221 4.95 -18.45 5.89
CA VAL A 221 5.73 -17.83 4.82
C VAL A 221 6.20 -16.47 5.30
N ARG A 222 7.50 -16.37 5.54
CA ARG A 222 8.15 -15.13 5.91
C ARG A 222 8.45 -14.31 4.65
N LEU A 223 7.92 -13.10 4.59
CA LEU A 223 8.16 -12.16 3.49
C LEU A 223 9.54 -11.51 3.67
N THR A 224 10.56 -12.16 3.12
CA THR A 224 11.93 -11.63 3.15
C THR A 224 12.09 -10.43 2.22
N ASN A 225 13.23 -9.74 2.30
CA ASN A 225 13.54 -8.59 1.45
C ASN A 225 13.85 -8.97 -0.01
N SER A 226 13.61 -10.21 -0.39
CA SER A 226 13.80 -10.70 -1.77
C SER A 226 12.46 -10.99 -2.44
N SER A 227 12.23 -10.37 -3.59
CA SER A 227 11.11 -10.68 -4.47
C SER A 227 11.38 -11.93 -5.34
N PRO A 228 10.35 -12.56 -5.94
CA PRO A 228 8.94 -12.20 -5.83
C PRO A 228 8.31 -12.69 -4.51
N TRP A 229 7.33 -11.95 -4.03
CA TRP A 229 6.47 -12.41 -2.94
C TRP A 229 5.36 -13.32 -3.45
N PRO A 230 4.74 -14.14 -2.58
CA PRO A 230 3.69 -15.05 -3.03
C PRO A 230 2.47 -14.29 -3.57
N SER A 231 1.93 -14.75 -4.68
CA SER A 231 0.63 -14.33 -5.16
C SER A 231 -0.47 -15.01 -4.33
N LEU A 232 -1.50 -14.25 -3.95
CA LEU A 232 -2.62 -14.74 -3.16
C LEU A 232 -3.79 -15.09 -4.07
N ASP A 233 -4.14 -16.37 -4.14
CA ASP A 233 -5.31 -16.84 -4.88
C ASP A 233 -6.59 -16.70 -4.05
N LEU A 234 -7.32 -15.62 -4.25
CA LEU A 234 -8.65 -15.38 -3.64
C LEU A 234 -9.81 -15.77 -4.55
N GLY A 235 -9.55 -16.45 -5.66
CA GLY A 235 -10.56 -16.94 -6.60
C GLY A 235 -10.55 -16.19 -7.93
N ALA A 236 -11.32 -16.70 -8.87
CA ALA A 236 -11.31 -16.22 -10.25
C ALA A 236 -11.67 -14.72 -10.34
N GLY A 237 -10.84 -13.97 -11.04
CA GLY A 237 -11.03 -12.53 -11.28
C GLY A 237 -10.52 -11.63 -10.17
N VAL A 238 -10.03 -12.18 -9.05
CA VAL A 238 -9.38 -11.40 -7.99
C VAL A 238 -7.87 -11.43 -8.18
N THR A 239 -7.26 -10.25 -8.15
CA THR A 239 -5.81 -10.07 -8.00
C THR A 239 -5.54 -9.52 -6.60
N ALA A 240 -4.71 -10.20 -5.83
CA ALA A 240 -4.31 -9.75 -4.49
C ALA A 240 -2.78 -9.71 -4.42
N THR A 241 -2.23 -8.51 -4.44
CA THR A 241 -0.79 -8.25 -4.59
C THR A 241 -0.22 -7.65 -3.32
N ILE A 242 0.82 -8.27 -2.79
CA ILE A 242 1.62 -7.68 -1.71
C ILE A 242 2.53 -6.63 -2.35
N VAL A 243 2.34 -5.37 -1.99
CA VAL A 243 3.07 -4.23 -2.57
C VAL A 243 4.16 -3.68 -1.65
N GLN A 244 4.11 -4.00 -0.37
CA GLN A 244 5.09 -3.56 0.62
C GLN A 244 5.35 -4.64 1.66
N ALA A 245 6.58 -4.75 2.13
CA ALA A 245 6.95 -5.41 3.38
C ALA A 245 8.30 -4.90 3.90
N ASN A 246 8.45 -4.87 5.24
CA ASN A 246 9.71 -4.61 5.93
C ASN A 246 10.30 -3.21 5.72
N ALA A 247 9.54 -2.21 5.27
CA ALA A 247 10.00 -0.87 4.94
C ALA A 247 11.22 -0.83 3.98
N LYS A 248 11.52 -1.95 3.32
CA LYS A 248 12.65 -2.10 2.40
C LYS A 248 12.27 -2.22 0.95
N ASN A 249 11.16 -2.87 0.69
CA ASN A 249 10.72 -3.17 -0.66
C ASN A 249 9.32 -2.65 -0.85
N VAL A 250 9.15 -1.78 -1.84
CA VAL A 250 7.86 -1.40 -2.36
C VAL A 250 7.80 -1.84 -3.81
N MET A 251 6.78 -2.60 -4.16
CA MET A 251 6.61 -3.20 -5.49
C MET A 251 5.58 -2.43 -6.29
N GLU A 252 5.72 -2.45 -7.61
CA GLU A 252 4.64 -2.07 -8.52
C GLU A 252 3.42 -2.97 -8.31
N ALA A 253 2.30 -2.60 -8.90
CA ALA A 253 1.06 -3.38 -8.83
C ALA A 253 1.19 -4.81 -9.43
N ASP A 254 2.29 -5.09 -10.15
CA ASP A 254 2.62 -6.43 -10.66
C ASP A 254 3.17 -7.37 -9.56
N GLY A 255 3.50 -6.84 -8.38
CA GLY A 255 4.06 -7.58 -7.25
C GLY A 255 5.48 -8.11 -7.45
N VAL A 256 6.16 -7.68 -8.51
CA VAL A 256 7.49 -8.17 -8.91
C VAL A 256 8.49 -7.05 -9.12
N THR A 257 8.07 -5.96 -9.76
CA THR A 257 8.93 -4.82 -10.08
C THR A 257 9.15 -3.95 -8.85
N LEU A 258 10.41 -3.79 -8.43
CA LEU A 258 10.78 -2.93 -7.30
C LEU A 258 10.69 -1.46 -7.70
N VAL A 259 9.91 -0.66 -6.94
CA VAL A 259 9.67 0.76 -7.21
C VAL A 259 10.59 1.67 -6.41
N SER A 260 10.75 1.40 -5.13
CA SER A 260 11.44 2.29 -4.21
C SER A 260 12.54 1.60 -3.43
N GLY A 261 13.39 2.44 -2.86
CA GLY A 261 14.54 2.02 -2.10
C GLY A 261 14.22 1.53 -0.68
N ASP A 262 15.28 1.38 0.06
CA ASP A 262 15.31 0.87 1.42
C ASP A 262 15.15 2.04 2.42
N HIS A 263 13.98 2.19 3.02
CA HIS A 263 13.68 3.19 4.05
C HIS A 263 14.50 2.99 5.32
N THR A 264 15.05 1.80 5.54
CA THR A 264 15.91 1.53 6.72
C THR A 264 17.26 2.23 6.67
N THR A 265 17.61 2.82 5.53
CA THR A 265 18.84 3.62 5.34
C THR A 265 18.64 5.11 5.56
N GLU A 266 17.43 5.56 5.83
CA GLU A 266 17.10 6.96 6.05
C GLU A 266 17.54 7.46 7.43
N ALA A 267 17.62 8.79 7.58
CA ALA A 267 18.08 9.43 8.83
C ALA A 267 17.13 9.13 10.02
N VAL A 268 15.85 8.96 9.75
CA VAL A 268 14.86 8.47 10.70
C VAL A 268 14.62 7.00 10.38
N PRO A 269 14.99 6.07 11.25
CA PRO A 269 14.77 4.65 10.98
C PRO A 269 13.26 4.34 11.04
N PRO A 270 12.80 3.34 10.26
CA PRO A 270 11.43 2.87 10.34
C PRO A 270 11.03 2.43 11.74
N SER A 271 9.79 2.71 12.11
CA SER A 271 9.14 2.17 13.30
C SER A 271 8.67 0.73 13.06
N GLU A 272 8.13 0.07 14.09
CA GLU A 272 7.47 -1.22 13.90
C GLU A 272 6.30 -1.13 12.92
N ASN A 273 5.58 0.00 12.94
CA ASN A 273 4.46 0.28 12.05
C ASN A 273 4.87 0.29 10.58
N ASP A 274 6.00 0.91 10.27
CA ASP A 274 6.53 1.03 8.91
C ASP A 274 6.93 -0.31 8.30
N TYR A 275 7.20 -1.32 9.12
CA TYR A 275 7.46 -2.67 8.63
C TYR A 275 6.21 -3.43 8.21
N SER A 276 5.04 -2.80 8.25
CA SER A 276 3.75 -3.38 7.83
C SER A 276 3.78 -3.97 6.43
N ILE A 277 2.94 -4.98 6.23
CA ILE A 277 2.67 -5.54 4.90
C ILE A 277 1.56 -4.71 4.25
N GLY A 278 1.84 -4.17 3.07
CA GLY A 278 0.87 -3.48 2.22
C GLY A 278 0.27 -4.43 1.18
N LEU A 279 -1.04 -4.36 0.97
CA LEU A 279 -1.80 -5.24 0.09
C LEU A 279 -2.78 -4.43 -0.76
N LYS A 280 -2.73 -4.65 -2.09
CA LYS A 280 -3.75 -4.19 -3.04
C LYS A 280 -4.59 -5.37 -3.50
N ILE A 281 -5.92 -5.23 -3.47
CA ILE A 281 -6.86 -6.24 -3.98
C ILE A 281 -7.69 -5.60 -5.09
N THR A 282 -7.73 -6.25 -6.25
CA THR A 282 -8.50 -5.80 -7.42
C THR A 282 -9.50 -6.86 -7.82
N TYR A 283 -10.74 -6.47 -8.10
CA TYR A 283 -11.77 -7.33 -8.65
C TYR A 283 -12.63 -6.57 -9.67
N GLY A 284 -12.49 -6.89 -10.94
CA GLY A 284 -13.05 -6.10 -12.02
C GLY A 284 -12.45 -4.71 -12.06
N LYS A 285 -13.26 -3.69 -11.74
CA LYS A 285 -12.83 -2.29 -11.61
C LYS A 285 -12.65 -1.85 -10.16
N PHE A 286 -13.14 -2.64 -9.23
CA PHE A 286 -13.02 -2.34 -7.81
C PHE A 286 -11.60 -2.60 -7.32
N GLU A 287 -11.02 -1.62 -6.64
CA GLU A 287 -9.71 -1.66 -6.02
C GLU A 287 -9.78 -1.32 -4.52
N TYR A 288 -9.07 -2.09 -3.73
CA TYR A 288 -8.98 -1.94 -2.28
C TYR A 288 -7.53 -1.90 -1.85
N ALA A 289 -7.16 -0.91 -1.01
CA ALA A 289 -5.85 -0.76 -0.43
C ALA A 289 -5.87 -0.86 1.09
N THR A 290 -4.90 -1.60 1.65
CA THR A 290 -4.61 -1.67 3.08
C THR A 290 -3.11 -1.85 3.28
N ALA A 291 -2.51 -1.13 4.24
CA ALA A 291 -1.07 -1.18 4.51
C ALA A 291 -0.74 -1.20 6.02
N GLY A 292 -1.59 -1.86 6.81
CA GLY A 292 -1.38 -1.94 8.26
C GLY A 292 -1.23 -0.55 8.88
N ASP A 293 -0.18 -0.36 9.67
CA ASP A 293 0.06 0.89 10.37
C ASP A 293 1.22 1.71 9.80
N THR A 294 1.47 1.57 8.48
CA THR A 294 2.50 2.35 7.79
C THR A 294 2.35 3.85 8.07
N ASP A 295 3.44 4.49 8.45
CA ASP A 295 3.49 5.93 8.72
C ASP A 295 3.78 6.73 7.44
N GLY A 296 3.35 8.00 7.42
CA GLY A 296 3.28 8.81 6.21
C GLY A 296 3.97 10.18 6.24
N GLU A 297 4.63 10.58 7.32
CA GLU A 297 5.28 11.88 7.41
C GLU A 297 6.50 11.86 8.31
N TYR A 298 7.52 12.65 7.91
CA TYR A 298 8.54 13.13 8.84
C TYR A 298 7.94 14.22 9.72
N ALA A 299 7.27 13.85 10.79
CA ALA A 299 6.71 14.78 11.74
C ALA A 299 7.31 14.57 13.12
N THR A 300 7.62 15.68 13.82
CA THR A 300 7.90 15.59 15.25
C THR A 300 6.57 15.47 15.97
N SER A 301 6.34 14.35 16.63
CA SER A 301 5.14 14.15 17.43
C SER A 301 5.18 14.96 18.71
N SER A 302 4.03 15.10 19.37
CA SER A 302 3.95 15.62 20.74
C SER A 302 4.74 14.77 21.75
N PHE A 303 5.08 13.54 21.40
CA PHE A 303 5.93 12.64 22.19
C PHE A 303 7.44 12.83 21.93
N GLY A 304 7.83 13.75 21.03
CA GLY A 304 9.23 14.12 20.81
C GLY A 304 10.04 13.20 19.90
N TYR A 305 9.42 12.35 19.10
CA TYR A 305 10.08 11.56 18.05
C TYR A 305 9.53 11.87 16.65
N THR A 306 10.26 11.50 15.63
CA THR A 306 9.92 11.71 14.23
C THR A 306 9.52 10.38 13.58
N TYR A 307 8.74 10.46 12.51
CA TYR A 307 8.25 9.33 11.74
C TYR A 307 8.90 9.30 10.36
N ASN A 308 9.03 8.11 9.81
CA ASN A 308 9.46 7.89 8.43
C ASN A 308 8.27 8.07 7.48
N ASP A 309 8.48 8.54 6.25
CA ASP A 309 7.41 8.67 5.24
C ASP A 309 7.43 7.49 4.27
N VAL A 310 7.02 6.33 4.73
CA VAL A 310 6.92 5.13 3.88
C VAL A 310 5.71 5.20 2.95
N GLU A 311 4.62 5.89 3.33
CA GLU A 311 3.44 6.11 2.47
C GLU A 311 3.80 6.76 1.14
N ALA A 312 4.80 7.64 1.10
CA ALA A 312 5.25 8.29 -0.14
C ALA A 312 5.68 7.28 -1.22
N SER A 313 6.18 6.11 -0.82
CA SER A 313 6.57 5.04 -1.74
C SER A 313 5.39 4.21 -2.24
N LEU A 314 4.23 4.30 -1.60
CA LEU A 314 3.02 3.52 -1.93
C LEU A 314 2.11 4.21 -2.95
N LEU A 315 2.37 5.47 -3.28
CA LEU A 315 1.53 6.27 -4.17
C LEU A 315 1.34 5.63 -5.55
N GLY A 316 2.43 5.19 -6.16
CA GLY A 316 2.40 4.49 -7.46
C GLY A 316 1.77 3.11 -7.38
N PRO A 317 2.26 2.21 -6.49
CA PRO A 317 1.73 0.85 -6.35
C PRO A 317 0.24 0.75 -6.05
N PHE A 318 -0.28 1.61 -5.21
CA PHE A 318 -1.72 1.65 -4.98
C PHE A 318 -2.47 2.37 -6.08
N GLY A 319 -1.94 3.50 -6.57
CA GLY A 319 -2.66 4.35 -7.52
C GLY A 319 -3.97 4.88 -6.92
N ASN A 320 -4.97 5.12 -7.76
CA ASN A 320 -6.33 5.43 -7.30
C ASN A 320 -7.02 4.15 -6.83
N VAL A 321 -7.91 4.22 -5.84
CA VAL A 321 -8.65 3.07 -5.32
C VAL A 321 -10.06 3.46 -4.88
N GLU A 322 -11.02 2.58 -5.05
CA GLU A 322 -12.40 2.82 -4.57
C GLU A 322 -12.49 2.86 -3.06
N THR A 323 -11.70 2.00 -2.40
CA THR A 323 -11.79 1.88 -0.94
C THR A 323 -10.41 1.81 -0.31
N LEU A 324 -10.22 2.61 0.73
CA LEU A 324 -9.01 2.65 1.55
C LEU A 324 -9.29 2.21 2.99
N ARG A 325 -8.52 1.27 3.53
CA ARG A 325 -8.37 1.19 4.98
C ARG A 325 -7.32 2.22 5.39
N ALA A 326 -7.71 3.22 6.17
CA ALA A 326 -6.79 4.25 6.64
C ALA A 326 -5.68 3.62 7.48
N ASN A 327 -4.43 3.95 7.18
CA ASN A 327 -3.29 3.38 7.88
C ASN A 327 -3.27 3.82 9.35
N HIS A 328 -2.69 2.99 10.21
CA HIS A 328 -2.42 3.27 11.62
C HIS A 328 -3.63 3.87 12.35
N HIS A 329 -4.82 3.26 12.17
CA HIS A 329 -6.08 3.67 12.78
C HIS A 329 -6.44 5.16 12.56
N GLY A 330 -5.89 5.76 11.49
CA GLY A 330 -6.03 7.19 11.25
C GLY A 330 -5.14 8.06 12.14
N SER A 331 -3.97 7.59 12.53
CA SER A 331 -2.97 8.38 13.27
C SER A 331 -2.64 9.69 12.56
N THR A 332 -2.32 10.74 13.30
CA THR A 332 -1.87 12.04 12.73
C THR A 332 -0.58 11.95 11.89
N HIS A 333 0.10 10.81 11.94
CA HIS A 333 1.35 10.52 11.21
C HIS A 333 1.15 9.55 10.06
N SER A 334 -0.10 9.21 9.73
CA SER A 334 -0.45 8.28 8.67
C SER A 334 -1.58 8.82 7.81
N SER A 335 -1.87 8.16 6.71
CA SER A 335 -2.90 8.56 5.75
C SER A 335 -2.81 10.05 5.43
N ASN A 336 -1.60 10.51 5.13
CA ASN A 336 -1.32 11.92 4.94
C ASN A 336 -2.05 12.49 3.70
N SER A 337 -2.13 13.82 3.63
CA SER A 337 -2.91 14.50 2.59
C SER A 337 -2.44 14.15 1.16
N THR A 338 -1.14 13.90 0.95
CA THR A 338 -0.62 13.51 -0.37
C THR A 338 -1.03 12.09 -0.71
N TYR A 339 -0.89 11.17 0.23
CA TYR A 339 -1.33 9.79 0.10
C TYR A 339 -2.83 9.69 -0.21
N VAL A 340 -3.67 10.30 0.62
CA VAL A 340 -5.12 10.30 0.44
C VAL A 340 -5.54 10.95 -0.89
N LYS A 341 -4.91 12.05 -1.29
CA LYS A 341 -5.22 12.72 -2.57
C LYS A 341 -4.83 11.88 -3.79
N THR A 342 -3.74 11.13 -3.70
CA THR A 342 -3.29 10.26 -4.80
C THR A 342 -4.18 9.04 -4.92
N LEU A 343 -4.55 8.42 -3.80
CA LEU A 343 -5.44 7.27 -3.81
C LEU A 343 -6.89 7.66 -4.06
N ALA A 344 -7.29 8.88 -3.74
CA ALA A 344 -8.60 9.50 -3.99
C ALA A 344 -9.82 8.58 -3.74
N PRO A 345 -9.92 7.89 -2.60
CA PRO A 345 -10.94 6.87 -2.38
C PRO A 345 -12.35 7.44 -2.33
N GLU A 346 -13.37 6.69 -2.81
CA GLU A 346 -14.80 6.98 -2.61
C GLU A 346 -15.24 6.67 -1.20
N SER A 347 -14.61 5.66 -0.59
CA SER A 347 -14.90 5.24 0.78
C SER A 347 -13.61 4.92 1.54
N ALA A 348 -13.61 5.22 2.82
CA ALA A 348 -12.50 4.91 3.71
C ALA A 348 -13.02 4.27 5.00
N PHE A 349 -12.38 3.20 5.43
CA PHE A 349 -12.63 2.57 6.72
C PHE A 349 -11.52 2.92 7.70
N ILE A 350 -11.91 3.25 8.93
CA ILE A 350 -10.99 3.49 10.04
C ILE A 350 -11.31 2.50 11.16
N SER A 351 -10.40 1.58 11.39
CA SER A 351 -10.43 0.64 12.49
C SER A 351 -10.00 1.35 13.77
N CYS A 352 -10.92 1.74 14.61
CA CYS A 352 -10.65 2.52 15.81
C CYS A 352 -11.57 2.14 16.96
N GLY A 353 -11.09 2.31 18.17
CA GLY A 353 -11.83 2.14 19.42
C GLY A 353 -11.43 3.18 20.45
N SER A 354 -11.85 2.99 21.70
CA SER A 354 -11.40 3.85 22.79
C SER A 354 -9.90 3.71 23.00
N ASN A 355 -9.17 4.80 22.85
CA ASN A 355 -7.71 4.82 22.96
C ASN A 355 -7.23 6.13 23.59
N SER A 356 -5.95 6.21 23.93
CA SER A 356 -5.30 7.42 24.46
C SER A 356 -4.28 8.01 23.50
N TYR A 357 -4.22 7.49 22.25
CA TYR A 357 -3.21 7.87 21.26
C TYR A 357 -3.68 9.01 20.36
N GLY A 358 -4.97 9.28 20.29
CA GLY A 358 -5.54 10.31 19.45
C GLY A 358 -5.94 9.82 18.04
N HIS A 359 -6.36 8.57 17.94
CA HIS A 359 -6.81 7.99 16.67
C HIS A 359 -8.34 7.92 16.57
N PRO A 360 -8.95 8.38 15.45
CA PRO A 360 -8.32 9.04 14.31
C PRO A 360 -8.01 10.51 14.56
N GLY A 361 -6.94 11.01 13.96
CA GLY A 361 -6.55 12.39 13.98
C GLY A 361 -7.43 13.28 13.07
N ASN A 362 -7.67 14.55 13.47
CA ASN A 362 -8.41 15.51 12.65
C ASN A 362 -7.81 15.68 11.25
N ARG A 363 -6.48 15.65 11.13
CA ARG A 363 -5.74 15.72 9.87
C ARG A 363 -6.17 14.67 8.85
N VAL A 364 -6.30 13.42 9.31
CA VAL A 364 -6.72 12.30 8.46
C VAL A 364 -8.18 12.45 8.06
N LEU A 365 -9.05 12.79 9.02
CA LEU A 365 -10.46 13.03 8.74
C LEU A 365 -10.66 14.17 7.74
N ASP A 366 -9.89 15.25 7.88
CA ASP A 366 -9.95 16.39 6.96
C ASP A 366 -9.38 16.06 5.59
N ALA A 367 -8.29 15.30 5.50
CA ALA A 367 -7.75 14.84 4.23
C ALA A 367 -8.76 13.98 3.45
N LEU A 368 -9.40 13.03 4.12
CA LEU A 368 -10.43 12.17 3.54
C LEU A 368 -11.68 12.94 3.10
N ARG A 369 -12.11 13.96 3.86
CA ARG A 369 -13.27 14.78 3.51
C ARG A 369 -13.02 15.73 2.35
N GLN A 370 -11.78 16.18 2.18
CA GLN A 370 -11.39 17.18 1.18
C GLN A 370 -10.83 16.56 -0.09
N VAL A 371 -10.61 15.26 -0.14
CA VAL A 371 -10.19 14.60 -1.36
C VAL A 371 -11.24 14.80 -2.44
N VAL A 372 -10.80 15.01 -3.66
CA VAL A 372 -11.67 15.01 -4.84
C VAL A 372 -11.48 13.67 -5.52
N ASN A 373 -12.42 12.78 -5.27
CA ASN A 373 -12.47 11.45 -5.89
C ASN A 373 -13.29 11.48 -7.20
N GLU A 374 -13.51 10.37 -7.82
CA GLU A 374 -14.21 10.26 -9.11
C GLU A 374 -15.69 10.65 -9.04
N ARG A 375 -16.29 10.63 -7.85
CA ARG A 375 -17.64 11.20 -7.63
C ARG A 375 -17.65 12.73 -7.57
N GLY A 376 -16.47 13.38 -7.58
CA GLY A 376 -16.32 14.81 -7.35
C GLY A 376 -16.64 15.24 -5.90
N ALA A 377 -16.46 14.34 -4.95
CA ALA A 377 -16.78 14.54 -3.54
C ALA A 377 -15.67 13.97 -2.65
N GLY A 378 -15.69 14.26 -1.36
CA GLY A 378 -14.84 13.61 -0.38
C GLY A 378 -15.18 12.14 -0.16
N ALA A 379 -14.30 11.40 0.49
CA ALA A 379 -14.54 10.02 0.87
C ALA A 379 -15.67 9.92 1.92
N ASP A 380 -16.51 8.90 1.79
CA ASP A 380 -17.39 8.49 2.89
C ASP A 380 -16.56 7.73 3.92
N ILE A 381 -16.56 8.21 5.18
CA ILE A 381 -15.69 7.68 6.24
C ILE A 381 -16.50 6.80 7.17
N TYR A 382 -16.12 5.51 7.22
CA TYR A 382 -16.72 4.50 8.09
C TYR A 382 -15.83 4.29 9.32
N LEU A 383 -16.38 4.52 10.52
CA LEU A 383 -15.69 4.31 11.79
C LEU A 383 -16.18 3.04 12.46
N ALA A 384 -15.25 2.17 12.90
CA ALA A 384 -15.61 0.98 13.68
C ALA A 384 -16.40 1.33 14.93
N ASN A 385 -16.01 2.40 15.61
CA ASN A 385 -16.70 2.96 16.78
C ASN A 385 -16.88 4.47 16.65
N ASN A 386 -17.78 5.05 17.47
CA ASN A 386 -17.94 6.49 17.54
C ASN A 386 -18.46 6.93 18.92
N PRO A 387 -17.73 7.78 19.65
CA PRO A 387 -16.41 8.29 19.28
C PRO A 387 -15.33 7.22 19.42
N CYS A 388 -14.39 7.19 18.47
CA CYS A 388 -13.26 6.26 18.54
C CYS A 388 -12.28 6.65 19.64
N ASP A 389 -11.92 7.93 19.69
CA ASP A 389 -10.99 8.48 20.66
C ASP A 389 -11.48 9.80 21.22
N LEU A 390 -10.94 10.14 22.37
CA LEU A 390 -11.31 11.34 23.12
C LEU A 390 -10.22 12.43 23.10
N ALA A 391 -8.98 12.11 22.74
CA ALA A 391 -7.87 13.05 22.71
C ALA A 391 -6.82 12.64 21.67
N GLN A 392 -6.24 13.62 20.98
CA GLN A 392 -5.22 13.39 19.98
C GLN A 392 -3.80 13.52 20.55
N ALA A 393 -2.86 12.79 19.94
CA ALA A 393 -1.45 12.83 20.31
C ALA A 393 -0.83 14.22 20.15
N ASP A 394 -1.31 15.04 19.23
CA ASP A 394 -0.90 16.44 19.02
C ASP A 394 -1.54 17.45 19.99
N GLY A 395 -2.30 16.97 20.98
CA GLY A 395 -2.98 17.80 21.98
C GLY A 395 -4.29 18.41 21.50
N THR A 396 -4.76 18.08 20.28
CA THR A 396 -6.09 18.46 19.80
C THR A 396 -7.09 17.34 20.14
N THR A 397 -8.35 17.69 20.25
CA THR A 397 -9.42 16.69 20.42
C THR A 397 -10.19 16.60 19.10
N PRO A 398 -10.53 15.40 18.60
CA PRO A 398 -11.43 15.28 17.48
C PRO A 398 -12.73 16.00 17.78
N THR A 399 -12.89 17.20 17.24
CA THR A 399 -14.04 18.04 17.54
C THR A 399 -15.25 17.67 16.72
N ASN A 400 -15.06 16.77 15.74
CA ASN A 400 -16.09 16.63 14.75
C ASN A 400 -16.02 15.32 13.97
N TYR A 401 -16.76 14.33 14.43
CA TYR A 401 -17.11 13.15 13.64
C TYR A 401 -18.29 13.40 12.68
N VAL A 402 -18.72 14.66 12.48
CA VAL A 402 -19.78 15.01 11.52
C VAL A 402 -19.38 14.60 10.12
N GLY A 403 -20.27 13.90 9.42
CA GLY A 403 -20.01 13.36 8.10
C GLY A 403 -19.32 11.99 8.10
N THR A 404 -18.97 11.45 9.26
CA THR A 404 -18.56 10.06 9.39
C THR A 404 -19.77 9.15 9.55
N LEU A 405 -19.64 7.92 9.08
CA LEU A 405 -20.66 6.87 9.18
C LEU A 405 -20.25 5.94 10.33
N ASN A 406 -21.05 5.97 11.38
CA ASN A 406 -20.77 5.14 12.55
C ASN A 406 -21.23 3.73 12.26
N ALA A 407 -20.29 2.83 12.23
CA ALA A 407 -20.60 1.42 12.15
C ALA A 407 -21.02 0.86 13.50
N ASN A 408 -20.38 1.30 14.61
CA ASN A 408 -20.56 0.72 15.94
C ASN A 408 -20.59 -0.81 15.92
N GLY A 409 -19.69 -1.40 15.14
CA GLY A 409 -19.64 -2.81 14.88
C GLY A 409 -18.97 -3.13 13.54
N ASP A 410 -19.20 -4.33 13.05
CA ASP A 410 -18.63 -4.78 11.77
C ASP A 410 -19.17 -3.97 10.59
N VAL A 411 -18.29 -3.74 9.60
CA VAL A 411 -18.65 -3.17 8.31
C VAL A 411 -18.42 -4.21 7.23
N HIS A 412 -19.37 -4.36 6.32
CA HIS A 412 -19.31 -5.32 5.24
C HIS A 412 -19.38 -4.63 3.88
N LEU A 413 -18.27 -4.68 3.14
CA LEU A 413 -18.22 -4.31 1.75
C LEU A 413 -18.41 -5.56 0.88
N ARG A 414 -19.28 -5.46 -0.12
CA ARG A 414 -19.43 -6.49 -1.15
C ARG A 414 -19.49 -5.84 -2.53
N THR A 415 -18.75 -6.39 -3.46
CA THR A 415 -18.79 -5.94 -4.85
C THR A 415 -19.99 -6.53 -5.59
N THR A 416 -20.33 -5.97 -6.75
CA THR A 416 -21.12 -6.72 -7.74
C THR A 416 -20.28 -7.89 -8.29
N GLN A 417 -20.93 -8.86 -8.92
CA GLN A 417 -20.25 -10.05 -9.51
C GLN A 417 -19.28 -9.70 -10.64
N THR A 418 -19.33 -8.47 -11.14
CA THR A 418 -18.46 -7.97 -12.20
C THR A 418 -17.41 -6.99 -11.66
N GLY A 419 -17.48 -6.62 -10.37
CA GLY A 419 -16.63 -5.58 -9.80
C GLY A 419 -16.86 -4.20 -10.39
N LEU A 420 -18.04 -3.93 -11.00
CA LEU A 420 -18.39 -2.61 -11.57
C LEU A 420 -19.07 -1.69 -10.56
N GLY A 421 -19.23 -2.14 -9.35
CA GLY A 421 -19.78 -1.39 -8.23
C GLY A 421 -19.71 -2.19 -6.96
N TYR A 422 -19.96 -1.54 -5.85
CA TYR A 422 -19.94 -2.17 -4.54
C TYR A 422 -20.95 -1.54 -3.60
N VAL A 423 -21.26 -2.25 -2.54
CA VAL A 423 -22.14 -1.83 -1.46
C VAL A 423 -21.40 -1.96 -0.15
N ILE A 424 -21.53 -0.97 0.71
CA ILE A 424 -21.05 -1.04 2.08
C ILE A 424 -22.26 -1.05 3.01
N ASP A 425 -22.43 -2.17 3.71
CA ASP A 425 -23.43 -2.36 4.76
C ASP A 425 -22.80 -2.11 6.12
N TYR A 426 -23.45 -1.33 6.96
CA TYR A 426 -23.02 -0.97 8.32
C TYR A 426 -24.24 -0.91 9.25
N ASP A 427 -24.04 -0.79 10.55
CA ASP A 427 -25.09 -0.94 11.59
C ASP A 427 -26.40 -0.20 11.26
N THR A 428 -26.31 1.05 10.83
CA THR A 428 -27.48 1.91 10.63
C THR A 428 -27.91 2.07 9.18
N GLY A 429 -27.28 1.38 8.23
CA GLY A 429 -27.62 1.57 6.82
C GLY A 429 -26.75 0.84 5.83
N SER A 430 -26.93 1.24 4.58
CA SER A 430 -26.18 0.72 3.43
C SER A 430 -25.94 1.84 2.43
N ARG A 431 -24.78 1.84 1.79
CA ARG A 431 -24.45 2.75 0.68
C ARG A 431 -23.96 1.99 -0.53
N THR A 432 -24.40 2.44 -1.70
CA THR A 432 -24.01 1.85 -2.99
C THR A 432 -23.07 2.80 -3.73
N TYR A 433 -22.05 2.23 -4.34
CA TYR A 433 -21.02 2.92 -5.09
C TYR A 433 -20.88 2.29 -6.49
N THR A 434 -20.40 3.09 -7.42
CA THR A 434 -19.92 2.62 -8.72
C THR A 434 -18.40 2.46 -8.60
N ALA A 435 -17.87 1.33 -9.05
CA ALA A 435 -16.43 1.22 -9.25
C ALA A 435 -16.11 1.82 -10.62
N TYR A 436 -15.22 2.77 -10.62
CA TYR A 436 -14.84 3.49 -11.82
C TYR A 436 -13.81 2.68 -12.63
N ASP A 437 -13.68 3.02 -13.89
CA ASP A 437 -12.59 2.53 -14.71
C ASP A 437 -11.40 3.46 -14.46
N GLU A 438 -10.65 3.15 -13.44
CA GLU A 438 -9.29 3.71 -13.30
C GLU A 438 -8.45 3.38 -14.55
N GLY A 439 -9.16 2.96 -15.57
CA GLY A 439 -8.68 2.21 -16.70
C GLY A 439 -7.77 1.11 -16.20
N SER A 440 -7.85 -0.07 -16.62
CA SER A 440 -6.68 -0.95 -16.58
C SER A 440 -5.47 -0.10 -16.98
N GLY A 441 -4.87 0.66 -16.01
CA GLY A 441 -3.88 1.71 -16.26
C GLY A 441 -4.00 2.40 -17.62
N GLY A 442 -5.18 2.73 -18.03
CA GLY A 442 -5.38 3.64 -19.12
C GLY A 442 -5.15 5.04 -18.57
N SER A 443 -3.89 5.36 -18.25
CA SER A 443 -3.46 6.75 -18.32
C SER A 443 -4.17 7.36 -19.50
N GLY A 444 -4.97 8.38 -19.26
CA GLY A 444 -5.61 9.11 -20.35
C GLY A 444 -4.54 9.36 -21.41
N ASP A 445 -4.88 9.28 -22.66
CA ASP A 445 -3.89 9.30 -23.77
C ASP A 445 -2.90 10.47 -23.55
N PRO A 446 -1.62 10.20 -23.27
CA PRO A 446 -0.64 11.24 -23.00
C PRO A 446 -0.49 12.20 -24.18
N SER A 447 -0.90 11.80 -25.39
CA SER A 447 -0.94 12.67 -26.54
C SER A 447 -1.99 13.81 -26.43
N GLN A 448 -2.90 13.72 -25.46
CA GLN A 448 -3.88 14.78 -25.18
C GLN A 448 -3.35 15.87 -24.24
N VAL A 449 -2.30 15.59 -23.47
CA VAL A 449 -1.65 16.57 -22.60
C VAL A 449 -1.01 17.68 -23.44
N ARG A 450 -1.09 18.90 -22.95
CA ARG A 450 -0.62 20.10 -23.67
C ARG A 450 0.46 20.81 -22.89
N ILE A 451 1.46 21.33 -23.59
CA ILE A 451 2.34 22.36 -23.04
C ILE A 451 1.46 23.59 -22.82
N ASN A 452 1.37 24.07 -21.60
CA ASN A 452 0.44 25.13 -21.20
C ASN A 452 1.08 26.51 -21.04
N GLU A 453 2.23 26.53 -20.37
CA GLU A 453 3.02 27.73 -20.11
C GLU A 453 4.50 27.33 -19.99
N TYR A 454 5.42 28.24 -20.32
CA TYR A 454 6.85 28.02 -20.08
C TYR A 454 7.63 29.32 -19.93
N LEU A 455 8.69 29.26 -19.12
CA LEU A 455 9.64 30.33 -18.84
C LEU A 455 11.03 29.92 -19.33
N MET A 456 11.60 30.66 -20.30
CA MET A 456 12.93 30.40 -20.87
C MET A 456 14.05 31.27 -20.33
N ALA A 457 13.73 32.40 -19.71
CA ALA A 457 14.73 33.36 -19.23
C ALA A 457 14.40 33.81 -17.79
N PRO A 458 14.72 33.01 -16.76
CA PRO A 458 14.60 33.48 -15.38
C PRO A 458 15.63 34.56 -15.10
N ASN A 459 15.29 35.53 -14.26
CA ASN A 459 16.22 36.53 -13.79
C ASN A 459 17.38 35.89 -12.98
N ALA A 460 18.57 36.48 -12.98
CA ALA A 460 19.76 35.91 -12.34
C ALA A 460 19.63 35.62 -10.82
N SER A 461 18.63 36.15 -10.16
CA SER A 461 18.20 35.84 -8.78
C SER A 461 16.93 34.99 -8.70
N GLY A 462 16.41 34.56 -9.83
CA GLY A 462 15.13 33.84 -9.97
C GLY A 462 15.27 32.32 -10.10
N PRO A 463 14.12 31.66 -10.19
CA PRO A 463 14.03 30.21 -10.30
C PRO A 463 14.61 29.71 -11.63
N ASN A 464 14.72 28.39 -11.72
CA ASN A 464 15.09 27.65 -12.92
C ASN A 464 14.14 27.94 -14.11
N GLU A 465 14.60 27.67 -15.33
CA GLU A 465 13.69 27.54 -16.48
C GLU A 465 12.69 26.43 -16.20
N TRP A 466 11.48 26.54 -16.80
CA TRP A 466 10.47 25.51 -16.57
C TRP A 466 9.45 25.44 -17.71
N VAL A 467 8.86 24.29 -17.83
CA VAL A 467 7.74 23.99 -18.74
C VAL A 467 6.59 23.41 -17.94
N GLU A 468 5.40 23.95 -18.13
CA GLU A 468 4.17 23.44 -17.53
C GLU A 468 3.39 22.61 -18.55
N LEU A 469 2.94 21.44 -18.11
CA LEU A 469 2.01 20.59 -18.82
C LEU A 469 0.61 20.72 -18.19
N TYR A 470 -0.41 20.62 -19.02
CA TYR A 470 -1.83 20.64 -18.62
C TYR A 470 -2.55 19.42 -19.19
N ASN A 471 -3.34 18.77 -18.37
CA ASN A 471 -4.21 17.66 -18.76
C ASN A 471 -5.64 18.16 -19.01
N PRO A 472 -6.07 18.32 -20.28
CA PRO A 472 -7.42 18.77 -20.61
C PRO A 472 -8.47 17.66 -20.53
N THR A 473 -8.07 16.42 -20.23
CA THR A 473 -8.97 15.26 -20.24
C THR A 473 -9.70 15.12 -18.90
N THR A 474 -10.67 14.25 -18.87
CA THR A 474 -11.39 13.87 -17.64
C THR A 474 -10.75 12.68 -16.93
N GLN A 475 -9.59 12.21 -17.41
CA GLN A 475 -8.84 11.08 -16.85
C GLN A 475 -7.48 11.54 -16.34
N THR A 476 -6.96 10.89 -15.30
CA THR A 476 -5.56 11.05 -14.92
C THR A 476 -4.67 10.54 -16.05
N VAL A 477 -3.66 11.32 -16.44
CA VAL A 477 -2.72 10.97 -17.51
C VAL A 477 -1.33 10.71 -16.91
N THR A 478 -0.76 9.53 -17.17
CA THR A 478 0.65 9.25 -16.85
C THR A 478 1.54 9.90 -17.90
N VAL A 479 2.38 10.83 -17.48
CA VAL A 479 3.39 11.49 -18.32
C VAL A 479 4.82 11.05 -17.96
N GLY A 480 4.99 10.30 -16.87
CA GLY A 480 6.27 9.76 -16.45
C GLY A 480 6.90 8.88 -17.52
N GLY A 481 8.21 9.06 -17.73
CA GLY A 481 8.93 8.36 -18.79
C GLY A 481 8.91 9.05 -20.16
N LEU A 482 8.02 10.02 -20.39
CA LEU A 482 8.00 10.90 -21.58
C LEU A 482 9.05 12.02 -21.45
N TYR A 483 9.15 12.88 -22.45
CA TYR A 483 10.25 13.84 -22.54
C TYR A 483 9.76 15.25 -22.84
N ILE A 484 10.50 16.22 -22.29
CA ILE A 484 10.49 17.62 -22.76
C ILE A 484 11.80 17.86 -23.51
N ASP A 485 11.71 18.51 -24.65
CA ASP A 485 12.81 18.79 -25.55
C ASP A 485 12.76 20.24 -26.05
N ASP A 486 13.92 20.78 -26.42
CA ASP A 486 14.06 22.15 -26.90
C ASP A 486 13.92 22.25 -28.43
N VAL A 487 14.56 21.35 -29.19
CA VAL A 487 14.53 21.37 -30.66
C VAL A 487 14.78 19.99 -31.27
N ALA A 488 14.16 19.72 -32.40
CA ALA A 488 14.32 18.45 -33.10
C ALA A 488 15.76 18.27 -33.64
N GLY A 489 16.42 17.20 -33.20
CA GLY A 489 17.73 16.78 -33.73
C GLY A 489 18.88 17.73 -33.43
N GLY A 490 18.74 18.60 -32.41
CA GLY A 490 19.76 19.56 -32.00
C GLY A 490 19.56 20.00 -30.56
N GLY A 491 20.20 21.08 -30.11
CA GLY A 491 20.05 21.65 -28.76
C GLY A 491 20.57 20.76 -27.64
N GLY A 492 19.89 20.78 -26.51
CA GLY A 492 20.15 19.93 -25.36
C GLY A 492 19.59 18.52 -25.55
N ALA A 493 20.06 17.55 -24.77
CA ALA A 493 19.42 16.23 -24.76
C ALA A 493 18.02 16.33 -24.17
N PRO A 494 17.01 15.64 -24.77
CA PRO A 494 15.66 15.59 -24.21
C PRO A 494 15.66 15.21 -22.73
N LYS A 495 14.86 15.90 -21.92
CA LYS A 495 14.77 15.69 -20.48
C LYS A 495 13.61 14.76 -20.17
N GLN A 496 13.93 13.60 -19.59
CA GLN A 496 12.91 12.64 -19.23
C GLN A 496 12.12 13.12 -18.00
N ILE A 497 10.81 13.06 -18.10
CA ILE A 497 9.89 13.29 -16.99
C ILE A 497 10.04 12.12 -16.00
N PRO A 498 10.20 12.39 -14.70
CA PRO A 498 10.37 11.34 -13.70
C PRO A 498 9.31 10.23 -13.82
N ALA A 499 9.75 8.98 -13.64
CA ALA A 499 8.83 7.85 -13.65
C ALA A 499 7.73 8.03 -12.58
N GLY A 500 6.53 7.54 -12.85
CA GLY A 500 5.40 7.68 -11.95
C GLY A 500 4.72 9.06 -11.94
N THR A 501 5.22 10.04 -12.73
CA THR A 501 4.55 11.35 -12.82
C THR A 501 3.20 11.23 -13.51
N THR A 502 2.14 11.69 -12.84
CA THR A 502 0.78 11.76 -13.36
C THR A 502 0.24 13.17 -13.30
N ILE A 503 -0.74 13.48 -14.14
CA ILE A 503 -1.47 14.77 -14.13
C ILE A 503 -2.95 14.44 -14.06
N GLY A 504 -3.62 14.79 -12.95
CA GLY A 504 -5.06 14.59 -12.78
C GLY A 504 -5.91 15.39 -13.78
N PRO A 505 -7.21 15.10 -13.88
CA PRO A 505 -8.16 15.83 -14.75
C PRO A 505 -8.11 17.33 -14.52
N GLY A 506 -7.93 18.13 -15.58
CA GLY A 506 -7.81 19.58 -15.48
C GLY A 506 -6.58 20.07 -14.70
N GLY A 507 -5.67 19.18 -14.33
CA GLY A 507 -4.49 19.46 -13.53
C GLY A 507 -3.33 20.04 -14.32
N HIS A 508 -2.38 20.63 -13.59
CA HIS A 508 -1.15 21.20 -14.11
C HIS A 508 0.05 20.52 -13.43
N TRP A 509 1.14 20.35 -14.17
CA TRP A 509 2.40 19.83 -13.64
C TRP A 509 3.58 20.59 -14.24
N VAL A 510 4.54 20.98 -13.41
CA VAL A 510 5.66 21.82 -13.81
C VAL A 510 6.96 21.02 -13.78
N PHE A 511 7.68 21.06 -14.89
CA PHE A 511 9.03 20.50 -14.99
C PHE A 511 10.05 21.64 -14.98
N GLU A 512 10.92 21.63 -13.97
CA GLU A 512 11.98 22.64 -13.82
C GLU A 512 13.31 22.10 -14.36
N PHE A 513 14.07 22.98 -15.01
CA PHE A 513 15.38 22.65 -15.57
C PHE A 513 16.45 23.49 -14.88
N PRO A 514 17.68 22.97 -14.68
CA PRO A 514 18.84 23.84 -14.45
C PRO A 514 18.99 24.78 -15.66
N SER A 515 19.40 26.02 -15.44
CA SER A 515 19.49 27.08 -16.45
C SER A 515 20.20 26.65 -17.75
N GLY A 516 19.71 27.17 -18.87
CA GLY A 516 20.30 27.01 -20.20
C GLY A 516 19.78 25.82 -21.02
N PHE A 517 18.57 25.34 -20.73
CA PHE A 517 17.88 24.34 -21.53
C PHE A 517 17.11 24.97 -22.70
N LEU A 518 16.35 26.05 -22.42
CA LEU A 518 15.64 26.81 -23.42
C LEU A 518 16.44 28.05 -23.85
N ASN A 519 16.52 28.34 -25.15
CA ASN A 519 17.25 29.50 -25.64
C ASN A 519 16.54 30.81 -25.31
N ASN A 520 17.27 31.77 -24.76
CA ASN A 520 16.78 33.09 -24.35
C ASN A 520 16.59 34.05 -25.54
N THR A 521 17.15 33.72 -26.72
CA THR A 521 17.07 34.52 -27.96
C THR A 521 17.14 33.59 -29.18
N GLY A 522 16.76 34.11 -30.33
CA GLY A 522 16.71 33.33 -31.56
C GLY A 522 15.41 32.56 -31.73
N THR A 523 15.41 31.60 -32.63
CA THR A 523 14.26 30.74 -32.93
C THR A 523 14.49 29.37 -32.33
N GLU A 524 13.51 28.91 -31.57
CA GLU A 524 13.52 27.60 -30.91
C GLU A 524 12.09 27.07 -30.73
N SER A 525 11.96 25.87 -30.16
CA SER A 525 10.69 25.27 -29.79
C SER A 525 10.74 24.66 -28.40
N VAL A 526 9.57 24.41 -27.82
CA VAL A 526 9.37 23.53 -26.68
C VAL A 526 8.53 22.36 -27.18
N ARG A 527 8.97 21.14 -26.92
CA ARG A 527 8.37 19.91 -27.44
C ARG A 527 8.06 18.95 -26.29
N TYR A 528 6.86 18.37 -26.31
CA TYR A 528 6.45 17.29 -25.43
C TYR A 528 6.28 16.02 -26.26
N LEU A 529 6.99 14.94 -25.94
CA LEU A 529 7.15 13.80 -26.85
C LEU A 529 7.44 12.47 -26.14
N ALA A 530 7.21 11.37 -26.87
CA ALA A 530 7.69 10.03 -26.53
C ALA A 530 8.92 9.67 -27.37
N ILE A 531 9.84 8.89 -26.78
CA ILE A 531 11.00 8.30 -27.44
C ILE A 531 10.94 6.77 -27.28
N SER A 532 10.49 6.07 -28.33
CA SER A 532 10.42 4.62 -28.36
C SER A 532 10.64 4.15 -29.80
N GLY A 533 11.87 3.76 -30.15
CA GLY A 533 12.24 3.42 -31.54
C GLY A 533 12.24 4.60 -32.52
N GLY A 534 11.99 5.81 -32.01
CA GLY A 534 11.89 7.08 -32.73
C GLY A 534 11.13 8.11 -31.90
N GLU A 535 11.13 9.39 -32.33
CA GLU A 535 10.39 10.45 -31.66
C GLU A 535 8.93 10.51 -32.15
N THR A 536 8.00 10.61 -31.22
CA THR A 536 6.59 10.95 -31.47
C THR A 536 6.24 12.20 -30.68
N VAL A 537 6.08 13.34 -31.38
CA VAL A 537 5.75 14.63 -30.76
C VAL A 537 4.26 14.69 -30.49
N TYR A 538 3.87 14.92 -29.24
CA TYR A 538 2.48 15.05 -28.82
C TYR A 538 1.99 16.51 -28.83
N ASP A 539 2.86 17.44 -28.41
CA ASP A 539 2.59 18.88 -28.49
C ASP A 539 3.90 19.65 -28.66
N SER A 540 3.81 20.81 -29.28
CA SER A 540 4.96 21.72 -29.43
C SER A 540 4.53 23.15 -29.62
N HIS A 541 5.40 24.07 -29.23
CA HIS A 541 5.29 25.50 -29.52
C HIS A 541 6.63 26.06 -29.94
N SER A 542 6.66 26.79 -31.06
CA SER A 542 7.87 27.46 -31.54
C SER A 542 7.80 28.96 -31.22
N TYR A 543 8.92 29.53 -30.83
CA TYR A 543 9.05 30.95 -30.54
C TYR A 543 10.28 31.54 -31.24
N SER A 544 10.28 32.86 -31.40
CA SER A 544 11.44 33.61 -31.91
C SER A 544 11.56 34.94 -31.16
N LEU A 545 12.72 35.15 -30.55
CA LEU A 545 13.00 36.32 -29.72
C LEU A 545 14.22 37.09 -30.22
N GLY A 546 14.08 38.38 -30.53
CA GLY A 546 15.19 39.25 -30.93
C GLY A 546 16.09 39.66 -29.77
N SER A 547 15.61 39.52 -28.52
CA SER A 547 16.37 39.82 -27.29
C SER A 547 15.79 39.03 -26.12
N THR A 548 16.62 38.80 -25.09
CA THR A 548 16.24 38.13 -23.84
C THR A 548 15.06 38.83 -23.18
N GLN A 549 14.04 38.07 -22.82
CA GLN A 549 12.83 38.53 -22.16
C GLN A 549 12.77 37.92 -20.75
N TYR A 550 13.45 38.55 -19.78
CA TYR A 550 13.52 38.04 -18.41
C TYR A 550 12.15 38.00 -17.72
N ASP A 551 11.91 36.93 -17.00
CA ASP A 551 10.71 36.69 -16.17
C ASP A 551 9.39 36.79 -16.94
N LYS A 552 9.42 36.50 -18.24
CA LYS A 552 8.23 36.48 -19.09
C LYS A 552 7.99 35.10 -19.66
N VAL A 553 6.74 34.79 -19.85
CA VAL A 553 6.26 33.45 -20.28
C VAL A 553 5.52 33.51 -21.61
N PHE A 554 5.61 32.42 -22.35
CA PHE A 554 4.60 32.10 -23.36
C PHE A 554 3.54 31.23 -22.70
N HIS A 555 2.27 31.52 -22.93
CA HIS A 555 1.17 30.76 -22.36
C HIS A 555 0.00 30.60 -23.36
N ARG A 556 -0.83 29.58 -23.12
CA ARG A 556 -2.09 29.41 -23.83
C ARG A 556 -3.18 30.26 -23.20
N ILE A 557 -4.22 30.57 -23.98
CA ILE A 557 -5.45 31.23 -23.49
C ILE A 557 -6.22 30.24 -22.64
N GLY A 558 -6.43 30.56 -21.36
CA GLY A 558 -6.93 29.61 -20.39
C GLY A 558 -6.01 28.38 -20.32
N SER A 559 -6.41 27.30 -19.66
CA SER A 559 -5.62 26.07 -19.72
C SER A 559 -5.93 25.28 -20.99
N GLY A 560 -4.89 25.01 -21.78
CA GLY A 560 -4.97 24.18 -23.00
C GLY A 560 -5.58 24.84 -24.25
N GLY A 561 -5.91 26.14 -24.23
CA GLY A 561 -6.43 26.87 -25.40
C GLY A 561 -5.39 27.22 -26.46
N ALA A 562 -5.68 28.17 -27.33
CA ALA A 562 -4.73 28.65 -28.34
C ALA A 562 -3.52 29.35 -27.68
N TRP A 563 -2.37 29.32 -28.34
CA TRP A 563 -1.18 30.04 -27.89
C TRP A 563 -1.38 31.57 -28.05
N CYS A 564 -0.93 32.33 -27.07
CA CYS A 564 -0.77 33.77 -27.21
C CYS A 564 0.47 34.08 -28.07
N ASN A 565 0.30 34.93 -29.09
CA ASN A 565 1.40 35.35 -29.96
C ASN A 565 2.35 36.36 -29.30
N THR A 566 2.01 36.84 -28.11
CA THR A 566 2.77 37.83 -27.35
C THR A 566 3.22 37.21 -26.02
N ILE A 567 4.47 37.53 -25.64
CA ILE A 567 5.03 37.12 -24.38
C ILE A 567 4.43 37.91 -23.21
N SER A 568 4.15 37.24 -22.12
CA SER A 568 3.40 37.80 -20.98
C SER A 568 4.31 37.99 -19.75
N THR A 569 4.04 39.05 -18.98
CA THR A 569 4.58 39.22 -17.61
C THR A 569 3.71 38.55 -16.54
N ASN A 570 2.52 38.06 -16.91
CA ASN A 570 1.63 37.36 -16.00
C ASN A 570 2.01 35.87 -15.97
N VAL A 571 2.78 35.48 -14.99
CA VAL A 571 3.25 34.10 -14.77
C VAL A 571 2.24 33.37 -13.90
N THR A 572 1.71 32.23 -14.40
CA THR A 572 0.66 31.46 -13.72
C THR A 572 1.12 30.06 -13.34
N LYS A 573 2.42 29.86 -13.18
CA LYS A 573 3.06 28.58 -12.89
C LYS A 573 2.28 27.71 -11.89
N GLY A 574 1.86 26.51 -12.30
CA GLY A 574 1.09 25.56 -11.49
C GLY A 574 -0.40 25.90 -11.36
N ALA A 575 -0.92 26.84 -12.15
CA ALA A 575 -2.32 27.29 -12.09
C ALA A 575 -2.89 27.59 -13.47
N ALA A 576 -4.19 27.87 -13.54
CA ALA A 576 -4.85 28.20 -14.79
C ALA A 576 -4.34 29.49 -15.41
N ASN A 577 -4.05 29.48 -16.70
CA ASN A 577 -3.64 30.65 -17.48
C ASN A 577 -4.76 31.70 -17.61
N PRO A 578 -4.40 32.99 -17.93
CA PRO A 578 -5.39 34.02 -18.21
C PRO A 578 -6.32 33.62 -19.33
N ALA A 579 -7.58 34.05 -19.23
CA ALA A 579 -8.61 33.78 -20.25
C ALA A 579 -8.44 34.63 -21.56
N SER A 580 -7.43 35.50 -21.60
CA SER A 580 -7.09 36.33 -22.78
C SER A 580 -5.59 36.56 -22.87
N CYS A 581 -5.11 36.83 -24.06
CA CYS A 581 -3.73 37.29 -24.27
C CYS A 581 -3.48 38.69 -23.72
N PRO A 582 -2.23 39.02 -23.35
CA PRO A 582 -1.83 40.35 -22.88
C PRO A 582 -2.00 41.42 -23.93
#